data_a4162f5be27a837f849fb9c9d11bdeb4
#
_entry.id   a4162f5be27a837f849fb9c9d11bdeb4
#
_cell.length_a   1.000
_cell.length_b   1.000
_cell.length_c   1.000
_cell.angle_alpha   90.00
_cell.angle_beta   90.00
_cell.angle_gamma   90.00
#
_symmetry.space_group_name_H-M   'P 1'
#
loop_
_entity.id
_entity.type
_entity.pdbx_description
1 polymer ?
#
loop_
_entity_poly.entity_id
_entity_poly.type
_entity_poly.pdbx_seq_one_letter_code
_entity_poly.pdbx_strand_id
1 'polypeptide(L)'
;EEDAKMANALENAKRSIWVTFTKEGIHKYPAALDDPALATGDEYDVSFLGYPHRHTFHFKVQIQVTHNDRDIEFIQFKRWLENLYKEDILELDYKSCEMIADDLYLHINNKYPGRFVVIDVAEDGENGCQIVYPA
;
A
#
# COMPACT_ATOMS: atom_id res chain seq x y z
N GLU A 1 -12.99 -10.10 38.74
CA GLU A 1 -13.17 -8.87 37.98
C GLU A 1 -12.03 -8.59 37.02
N GLU A 2 -10.78 -8.80 37.45
CA GLU A 2 -9.62 -8.65 36.54
C GLU A 2 -9.68 -9.65 35.39
N ASP A 3 -10.06 -10.91 35.67
CA ASP A 3 -10.18 -11.95 34.66
C ASP A 3 -11.30 -11.63 33.67
N ALA A 4 -12.42 -11.07 34.15
CA ALA A 4 -13.54 -10.66 33.29
C ALA A 4 -13.15 -9.47 32.41
N LYS A 5 -12.37 -8.52 32.93
CA LYS A 5 -11.84 -7.40 32.13
C LYS A 5 -10.87 -7.86 31.06
N MET A 6 -9.98 -8.81 31.42
CA MET A 6 -9.03 -9.39 30.46
C MET A 6 -9.75 -10.16 29.36
N ALA A 7 -10.74 -10.99 29.72
CA ALA A 7 -11.54 -11.75 28.74
C ALA A 7 -12.27 -10.81 27.78
N ASN A 8 -12.85 -9.71 28.32
CA ASN A 8 -13.54 -8.71 27.50
C ASN A 8 -12.55 -7.98 26.56
N ALA A 9 -11.36 -7.63 27.05
CA ALA A 9 -10.32 -6.99 26.24
C ALA A 9 -9.86 -7.92 25.11
N LEU A 10 -9.64 -9.21 25.41
CA LEU A 10 -9.23 -10.19 24.41
C LEU A 10 -10.33 -10.43 23.37
N GLU A 11 -11.58 -10.51 23.79
CA GLU A 11 -12.71 -10.71 22.89
C GLU A 11 -12.90 -9.54 21.93
N ASN A 12 -12.68 -8.31 22.40
CA ASN A 12 -12.86 -7.08 21.62
C ASN A 12 -11.58 -6.60 20.93
N ALA A 13 -10.47 -7.30 21.10
CA ALA A 13 -9.23 -6.91 20.44
C ALA A 13 -9.36 -7.05 18.93
N LYS A 14 -8.87 -6.04 18.22
CA LYS A 14 -8.78 -6.08 16.76
C LYS A 14 -7.39 -6.56 16.39
N ARG A 15 -7.34 -7.61 15.60
CA ARG A 15 -6.08 -8.27 15.23
C ARG A 15 -5.84 -8.13 13.75
N SER A 16 -4.59 -7.84 13.40
CA SER A 16 -4.15 -7.75 12.03
C SER A 16 -2.78 -8.40 11.90
N ILE A 17 -2.48 -8.89 10.72
CA ILE A 17 -1.11 -9.18 10.31
C ILE A 17 -0.65 -8.10 9.34
N TRP A 18 0.65 -7.97 9.16
CA TRP A 18 1.19 -7.05 8.17
C TRP A 18 2.42 -7.66 7.51
N VAL A 19 2.65 -7.26 6.26
CA VAL A 19 3.81 -7.66 5.48
C VAL A 19 4.35 -6.45 4.74
N THR A 20 5.65 -6.50 4.40
CA THR A 20 6.29 -5.48 3.57
C THR A 20 6.97 -6.14 2.39
N PHE A 21 7.01 -5.44 1.29
CA PHE A 21 7.80 -5.84 0.12
C PHE A 21 8.16 -4.60 -0.70
N THR A 22 9.09 -4.76 -1.61
CA THR A 22 9.54 -3.68 -2.49
C THR A 22 9.43 -4.10 -3.95
N LYS A 23 9.25 -3.12 -4.84
CA LYS A 23 9.25 -3.34 -6.28
C LYS A 23 9.74 -2.08 -7.00
N GLU A 24 10.59 -2.25 -8.01
CA GLU A 24 10.94 -1.14 -8.88
C GLU A 24 9.80 -0.83 -9.84
N GLY A 25 9.56 0.44 -10.11
CA GLY A 25 8.54 0.88 -11.04
C GLY A 25 8.90 2.21 -11.69
N ILE A 26 8.26 2.47 -12.83
CA ILE A 26 8.39 3.72 -13.57
C ILE A 26 7.02 4.35 -13.67
N HIS A 27 6.92 5.62 -13.27
CA HIS A 27 5.69 6.39 -13.42
C HIS A 27 5.99 7.85 -13.74
N LYS A 28 4.94 8.63 -14.02
CA LYS A 28 5.05 10.07 -14.25
C LYS A 28 3.86 10.78 -13.62
N TYR A 29 4.05 12.08 -13.36
CA TYR A 29 2.99 12.93 -12.82
C TYR A 29 2.76 14.11 -13.76
N PRO A 30 1.87 13.98 -14.77
CA PRO A 30 1.66 15.01 -15.80
C PRO A 30 1.24 16.37 -15.24
N ALA A 31 0.47 16.39 -14.15
CA ALA A 31 0.02 17.64 -13.53
C ALA A 31 1.19 18.51 -13.05
N ALA A 32 2.35 17.94 -12.78
CA ALA A 32 3.55 18.69 -12.40
C ALA A 32 4.01 19.64 -13.51
N LEU A 33 3.66 19.35 -14.78
CA LEU A 33 3.97 20.21 -15.94
C LEU A 33 2.84 21.17 -16.27
N ASP A 34 1.60 20.81 -15.98
CA ASP A 34 0.39 21.52 -16.47
C ASP A 34 -0.33 22.31 -15.39
N ASP A 35 -0.30 21.88 -14.13
CA ASP A 35 -0.96 22.57 -13.03
C ASP A 35 -0.14 23.78 -12.59
N PRO A 36 -0.68 25.01 -12.66
CA PRO A 36 0.05 26.22 -12.25
C PRO A 36 0.55 26.20 -10.80
N ALA A 37 -0.11 25.46 -9.91
CA ALA A 37 0.30 25.32 -8.52
C ALA A 37 1.55 24.43 -8.39
N LEU A 38 1.83 23.57 -9.37
CA LEU A 38 2.91 22.59 -9.34
C LEU A 38 3.96 22.85 -10.42
N ALA A 39 3.54 23.40 -11.56
CA ALA A 39 4.40 23.65 -12.73
C ALA A 39 5.26 24.93 -12.50
N THR A 40 6.19 24.86 -11.56
CA THR A 40 7.04 25.99 -11.17
C THR A 40 8.09 26.32 -12.23
N GLY A 41 8.38 25.41 -13.15
CA GLY A 41 9.47 25.54 -14.13
C GLY A 41 10.84 25.22 -13.55
N ASP A 42 10.93 24.90 -12.27
CA ASP A 42 12.16 24.53 -11.60
C ASP A 42 12.32 23.00 -11.60
N GLU A 43 13.33 22.50 -12.30
CA GLU A 43 13.58 21.06 -12.38
C GLU A 43 14.00 20.43 -11.04
N TYR A 44 14.43 21.23 -10.08
CA TYR A 44 14.77 20.79 -8.72
C TYR A 44 13.55 20.73 -7.79
N ASP A 45 12.42 21.24 -8.24
CA ASP A 45 11.15 21.16 -7.51
C ASP A 45 10.36 19.93 -7.98
N VAL A 46 9.09 20.07 -8.30
CA VAL A 46 8.20 18.95 -8.68
C VAL A 46 8.05 18.78 -10.19
N SER A 47 8.56 19.68 -11.01
CA SER A 47 8.40 19.64 -12.47
C SER A 47 8.95 18.38 -13.10
N PHE A 48 10.04 17.79 -12.56
CA PHE A 48 10.62 16.54 -13.08
C PHE A 48 9.63 15.36 -13.01
N LEU A 49 8.64 15.43 -12.13
CA LEU A 49 7.65 14.38 -11.95
C LEU A 49 6.72 14.23 -13.18
N GLY A 50 6.67 15.25 -14.06
CA GLY A 50 5.93 15.20 -15.32
C GLY A 50 6.52 14.24 -16.34
N TYR A 51 7.77 13.85 -16.18
CA TYR A 51 8.48 12.93 -17.06
C TYR A 51 8.57 11.54 -16.42
N PRO A 52 8.72 10.46 -17.24
CA PRO A 52 8.90 9.12 -16.67
C PRO A 52 10.13 9.08 -15.76
N HIS A 53 9.97 8.55 -14.57
CA HIS A 53 11.06 8.41 -13.60
C HIS A 53 10.91 7.10 -12.84
N ARG A 54 12.05 6.56 -12.39
CA ARG A 54 12.11 5.26 -11.70
C ARG A 54 12.24 5.48 -10.20
N HIS A 55 11.49 4.66 -9.44
CA HIS A 55 11.58 4.58 -7.99
C HIS A 55 11.59 3.13 -7.54
N THR A 56 12.14 2.88 -6.37
CA THR A 56 11.85 1.65 -5.63
C THR A 56 10.61 1.91 -4.78
N PHE A 57 9.52 1.23 -5.11
CA PHE A 57 8.28 1.35 -4.36
C PHE A 57 8.33 0.42 -3.15
N HIS A 58 8.01 0.95 -1.98
CA HIS A 58 7.93 0.22 -0.73
C HIS A 58 6.46 0.06 -0.37
N PHE A 59 6.05 -1.18 -0.14
CA PHE A 59 4.68 -1.52 0.20
C PHE A 59 4.63 -2.05 1.62
N LYS A 60 3.63 -1.63 2.37
CA LYS A 60 3.25 -2.27 3.63
C LYS A 60 1.75 -2.52 3.58
N VAL A 61 1.36 -3.76 3.79
CA VAL A 61 -0.05 -4.16 3.76
C VAL A 61 -0.41 -4.79 5.08
N GLN A 62 -1.42 -4.23 5.73
CA GLN A 62 -2.00 -4.73 6.97
C GLN A 62 -3.40 -5.23 6.66
N ILE A 63 -3.74 -6.42 7.12
CA ILE A 63 -5.07 -7.00 6.93
C ILE A 63 -5.58 -7.59 8.24
N GLN A 64 -6.84 -7.32 8.52
CA GLN A 64 -7.54 -7.87 9.68
C GLN A 64 -7.60 -9.39 9.62
N VAL A 65 -7.35 -10.02 10.75
CA VAL A 65 -7.52 -11.46 10.93
C VAL A 65 -8.57 -11.72 12.01
N THR A 66 -9.23 -12.87 11.95
CA THR A 66 -10.37 -13.20 12.80
C THR A 66 -10.01 -14.05 14.00
N HIS A 67 -8.82 -14.65 14.01
CA HIS A 67 -8.33 -15.46 15.13
C HIS A 67 -6.81 -15.49 15.14
N ASN A 68 -6.24 -16.06 16.22
CA ASN A 68 -4.80 -16.02 16.49
C ASN A 68 -4.00 -17.13 15.80
N ASP A 69 -4.63 -18.12 15.22
CA ASP A 69 -3.94 -19.27 14.65
C ASP A 69 -3.93 -19.27 13.13
N ARG A 70 -3.22 -18.28 12.58
CA ARG A 70 -2.95 -18.19 11.14
C ARG A 70 -4.21 -18.19 10.26
N ASP A 71 -5.18 -17.36 10.60
CA ASP A 71 -6.33 -17.10 9.73
C ASP A 71 -5.84 -16.77 8.30
N ILE A 72 -4.84 -15.88 8.24
CA ILE A 72 -4.07 -15.62 7.04
C ILE A 72 -2.60 -15.82 7.43
N GLU A 73 -1.92 -16.75 6.78
CA GLU A 73 -0.50 -16.98 7.05
C GLU A 73 0.32 -15.90 6.33
N PHE A 74 1.13 -15.13 7.07
CA PHE A 74 1.74 -13.92 6.53
C PHE A 74 2.83 -14.16 5.48
N ILE A 75 3.55 -15.26 5.50
CA ILE A 75 4.54 -15.56 4.46
C ILE A 75 3.83 -15.88 3.13
N GLN A 76 2.76 -16.67 3.19
CA GLN A 76 1.95 -16.97 2.01
C GLN A 76 1.28 -15.70 1.46
N PHE A 77 0.79 -14.85 2.36
CA PHE A 77 0.17 -13.58 1.99
C PHE A 77 1.17 -12.67 1.29
N LYS A 78 2.38 -12.53 1.84
CA LYS A 78 3.45 -11.75 1.22
C LYS A 78 3.79 -12.26 -0.17
N ARG A 79 3.96 -13.57 -0.32
CA ARG A 79 4.28 -14.18 -1.62
C ARG A 79 3.17 -13.98 -2.63
N TRP A 80 1.93 -14.07 -2.20
CA TRP A 80 0.79 -13.79 -3.06
C TRP A 80 0.79 -12.33 -3.54
N LEU A 81 1.05 -11.39 -2.66
CA LEU A 81 1.16 -9.97 -3.02
C LEU A 81 2.30 -9.73 -4.00
N GLU A 82 3.47 -10.28 -3.72
CA GLU A 82 4.63 -10.16 -4.61
C GLU A 82 4.34 -10.74 -6.00
N ASN A 83 3.59 -11.82 -6.08
CA ASN A 83 3.20 -12.44 -7.34
C ASN A 83 2.22 -11.62 -8.17
N LEU A 84 1.52 -10.66 -7.58
CA LEU A 84 0.69 -9.72 -8.34
C LEU A 84 1.56 -8.79 -9.20
N TYR A 85 2.82 -8.61 -8.81
CA TYR A 85 3.80 -7.77 -9.48
C TYR A 85 4.94 -8.64 -10.01
N LYS A 86 4.67 -9.44 -11.03
CA LYS A 86 5.63 -10.43 -11.56
C LYS A 86 6.76 -9.83 -12.40
N GLU A 87 6.55 -8.63 -12.93
CA GLU A 87 7.52 -7.96 -13.78
C GLU A 87 8.70 -7.44 -12.96
N ASP A 88 9.90 -7.46 -13.54
CA ASP A 88 11.10 -6.94 -12.87
C ASP A 88 10.99 -5.44 -12.60
N ILE A 89 10.45 -4.70 -13.58
CA ILE A 89 10.19 -3.28 -13.47
C ILE A 89 8.75 -3.03 -13.88
N LEU A 90 7.98 -2.40 -12.99
CA LEU A 90 6.58 -2.09 -13.27
C LEU A 90 6.46 -0.81 -14.10
N GLU A 91 5.67 -0.87 -15.15
CA GLU A 91 5.24 0.31 -15.88
C GLU A 91 3.93 0.78 -15.28
N LEU A 92 3.99 1.81 -14.45
CA LEU A 92 2.85 2.31 -13.68
C LEU A 92 2.15 3.49 -14.37
N ASP A 93 2.65 3.89 -15.55
CA ASP A 93 2.11 4.97 -16.36
C ASP A 93 2.01 6.27 -15.53
N TYR A 94 0.81 6.81 -15.35
CA TYR A 94 0.59 8.02 -14.56
C TYR A 94 0.17 7.75 -13.12
N LYS A 95 0.23 6.52 -12.64
CA LYS A 95 -0.30 6.17 -11.33
C LYS A 95 0.50 6.79 -10.18
N SER A 96 -0.20 7.48 -9.30
CA SER A 96 0.33 7.95 -8.03
C SER A 96 0.42 6.79 -7.03
N CYS A 97 1.09 7.01 -5.89
CA CYS A 97 1.10 6.03 -4.80
C CYS A 97 -0.32 5.68 -4.33
N GLU A 98 -1.21 6.66 -4.28
CA GLU A 98 -2.61 6.47 -3.88
C GLU A 98 -3.35 5.56 -4.87
N MET A 99 -3.15 5.77 -6.16
CA MET A 99 -3.76 4.94 -7.21
C MET A 99 -3.22 3.51 -7.18
N ILE A 100 -1.92 3.35 -6.93
CA ILE A 100 -1.28 2.04 -6.77
C ILE A 100 -1.89 1.30 -5.57
N ALA A 101 -2.08 2.00 -4.45
CA ALA A 101 -2.70 1.42 -3.26
C ALA A 101 -4.13 0.96 -3.52
N ASP A 102 -4.94 1.79 -4.20
CA ASP A 102 -6.33 1.44 -4.53
C ASP A 102 -6.39 0.21 -5.45
N ASP A 103 -5.53 0.14 -6.46
CA ASP A 103 -5.46 -1.03 -7.34
C ASP A 103 -5.12 -2.31 -6.57
N LEU A 104 -4.15 -2.21 -5.66
CA LEU A 104 -3.76 -3.33 -4.82
C LEU A 104 -4.91 -3.76 -3.89
N TYR A 105 -5.62 -2.79 -3.31
CA TYR A 105 -6.77 -3.09 -2.46
C TYR A 105 -7.85 -3.88 -3.19
N LEU A 106 -8.12 -3.57 -4.45
CA LEU A 106 -9.13 -4.30 -5.22
C LEU A 106 -8.78 -5.79 -5.34
N HIS A 107 -7.51 -6.11 -5.55
CA HIS A 107 -7.06 -7.51 -5.55
C HIS A 107 -7.21 -8.17 -4.18
N ILE A 108 -6.84 -7.46 -3.12
CA ILE A 108 -6.94 -7.97 -1.74
C ILE A 108 -8.41 -8.21 -1.37
N ASN A 109 -9.28 -7.25 -1.66
CA ASN A 109 -10.71 -7.37 -1.33
C ASN A 109 -11.38 -8.49 -2.12
N ASN A 110 -10.94 -8.74 -3.34
CA ASN A 110 -11.45 -9.85 -4.14
C ASN A 110 -11.10 -11.21 -3.51
N LYS A 111 -9.93 -11.36 -2.92
CA LYS A 111 -9.48 -12.60 -2.27
C LYS A 111 -9.99 -12.71 -0.83
N TYR A 112 -10.00 -11.62 -0.08
CA TYR A 112 -10.39 -11.56 1.33
C TYR A 112 -11.43 -10.46 1.54
N PRO A 113 -12.68 -10.68 1.10
CA PRO A 113 -13.69 -9.61 1.15
C PRO A 113 -14.08 -9.22 2.57
N GLY A 114 -14.41 -7.93 2.73
CA GLY A 114 -15.00 -7.43 3.97
C GLY A 114 -14.03 -7.29 5.14
N ARG A 115 -12.75 -7.20 4.89
CA ARG A 115 -11.75 -7.03 5.96
C ARG A 115 -11.23 -5.59 6.02
N PHE A 116 -10.88 -5.16 7.22
CA PHE A 116 -10.15 -3.92 7.42
C PHE A 116 -8.74 -4.09 6.85
N VAL A 117 -8.34 -3.19 5.98
CA VAL A 117 -7.04 -3.23 5.31
C VAL A 117 -6.40 -1.84 5.39
N VAL A 118 -5.09 -1.79 5.63
CA VAL A 118 -4.30 -0.57 5.53
C VAL A 118 -3.18 -0.82 4.53
N ILE A 119 -3.01 0.08 3.57
CA ILE A 119 -1.95 -0.03 2.57
C ILE A 119 -1.12 1.24 2.60
N ASP A 120 0.19 1.07 2.80
CA ASP A 120 1.19 2.12 2.62
C ASP A 120 1.92 1.86 1.32
N VAL A 121 2.05 2.89 0.49
CA VAL A 121 2.89 2.87 -0.71
C VAL A 121 3.82 4.06 -0.64
N ALA A 122 5.11 3.82 -0.69
CA ALA A 122 6.13 4.87 -0.58
C ALA A 122 7.12 4.77 -1.73
N GLU A 123 7.66 5.92 -2.13
CA GLU A 123 8.74 6.02 -3.10
C GLU A 123 10.06 6.11 -2.37
N ASP A 124 10.97 5.16 -2.65
CA ASP A 124 12.33 5.11 -2.11
C ASP A 124 12.39 5.08 -0.57
N GLY A 125 11.25 4.75 0.08
CA GLY A 125 11.15 4.75 1.53
C GLY A 125 11.17 6.13 2.18
N GLU A 126 11.07 7.20 1.39
CA GLU A 126 11.19 8.57 1.89
C GLU A 126 9.86 9.29 2.03
N ASN A 127 8.95 9.06 1.10
CA ASN A 127 7.62 9.67 1.11
C ASN A 127 6.62 8.76 0.40
N GLY A 128 5.36 8.90 0.76
CA GLY A 128 4.33 8.06 0.18
C GLY A 128 2.96 8.37 0.77
N CYS A 129 2.06 7.41 0.62
CA CYS A 129 0.70 7.51 1.13
C CYS A 129 0.38 6.34 2.06
N GLN A 130 -0.62 6.55 2.88
CA GLN A 130 -1.28 5.50 3.65
C GLN A 130 -2.78 5.63 3.43
N ILE A 131 -3.42 4.54 3.05
CA ILE A 131 -4.87 4.50 2.88
C ILE A 131 -5.46 3.42 3.78
N VAL A 132 -6.50 3.78 4.51
CA VAL A 132 -7.24 2.89 5.39
C VAL A 132 -8.54 2.51 4.71
N TYR A 133 -8.74 1.23 4.49
CA TYR A 133 -9.95 0.69 3.88
C TYR A 133 -10.77 0.00 4.97
N PRO A 134 -11.90 0.59 5.40
CA PRO A 134 -12.72 0.00 6.46
C PRO A 134 -13.40 -1.28 5.98
N ALA A 135 -13.68 -2.14 6.95
CA ALA A 135 -14.39 -3.41 6.68
C ALA A 135 -15.82 -3.18 6.21
#